data_c2608b441b360ccc4beed19a9ad8e60a
#
_entry.id   c2608b441b360ccc4beed19a9ad8e60a
#
_cell.length_a   1.000
_cell.length_b   1.000
_cell.length_c   1.000
_cell.angle_alpha   90.00
_cell.angle_beta   90.00
_cell.angle_gamma   90.00
#
_symmetry.space_group_name_H-M   'P 1'
#
loop_
_entity.id
_entity.type
_entity.pdbx_description
1 polymer ?
#
loop_
_entity_poly.entity_id
_entity_poly.type
_entity_poly.pdbx_seq_one_letter_code
_entity_poly.pdbx_strand_id
1 'polypeptide(L)'
;NGIDYTYNIANHRFKTAYGNIKIYQTRHPQRIVGSSYTYVGIDELDIESYRYAEMAVQKSLGRLRGCEDAELFITTTPEGFGYTHHLMVELSSENKLLVHGKTTDNPYLPKSYIETLKENYDEQLLKAYIDGQFVNLTKGTYYGFNRDNAVKECSYNRSLPIRIGMDWNCDPLCWVLFQIYPDKSVKVFKEFALSHQGAGDLLTQRMCDTVKDSYPNNTYISYPDSTGSAKHSSAMYSDLDIVRANGYQLMVKHINPRVINRVNAMNNQFAKNNILIDPSCRLLIKDLEQVCTKEGSRDIDKSNKDLSHMSDALGYGIEWEYPTLRPKRIGVTDR
;
A
#
# COMPACT_ATOMS: atom_id res chain seq x y z
N ASN A 1 -7.53 -6.40 45.20
CA ASN A 1 -8.40 -5.28 45.60
C ASN A 1 -9.40 -5.09 44.47
N GLY A 2 -10.63 -5.62 44.60
CA GLY A 2 -11.71 -5.48 43.63
C GLY A 2 -12.38 -4.10 43.75
N ILE A 3 -12.87 -3.58 42.62
CA ILE A 3 -13.73 -2.39 42.62
C ILE A 3 -15.18 -2.86 42.81
N ASP A 4 -15.87 -2.35 43.81
CA ASP A 4 -17.30 -2.62 44.01
C ASP A 4 -18.12 -2.03 42.87
N TYR A 5 -19.01 -2.81 42.28
CA TYR A 5 -19.85 -2.38 41.16
C TYR A 5 -21.25 -2.98 41.23
N THR A 6 -22.18 -2.31 40.57
CA THR A 6 -23.49 -2.88 40.20
C THR A 6 -23.58 -2.99 38.69
N TYR A 7 -24.01 -4.13 38.17
CA TYR A 7 -24.15 -4.37 36.73
C TYR A 7 -25.60 -4.46 36.31
N ASN A 8 -25.97 -3.65 35.31
CA ASN A 8 -27.28 -3.70 34.68
C ASN A 8 -27.17 -4.44 33.35
N ILE A 9 -27.74 -5.64 33.29
CA ILE A 9 -27.70 -6.51 32.10
C ILE A 9 -28.43 -5.91 30.91
N ALA A 10 -29.56 -5.21 31.16
CA ALA A 10 -30.41 -4.70 30.06
C ALA A 10 -29.73 -3.62 29.19
N ASN A 11 -28.82 -2.83 29.74
CA ASN A 11 -28.11 -1.76 29.06
C ASN A 11 -26.58 -1.88 29.10
N HIS A 12 -26.07 -3.05 29.50
CA HIS A 12 -24.64 -3.35 29.61
C HIS A 12 -23.83 -2.27 30.33
N ARG A 13 -24.36 -1.81 31.49
CA ARG A 13 -23.77 -0.71 32.26
C ARG A 13 -23.27 -1.18 33.59
N PHE A 14 -22.00 -0.90 33.87
CA PHE A 14 -21.43 -0.99 35.21
C PHE A 14 -21.50 0.38 35.87
N LYS A 15 -21.92 0.41 37.15
CA LYS A 15 -21.88 1.60 38.01
C LYS A 15 -20.90 1.33 39.14
N THR A 16 -19.89 2.19 39.26
CA THR A 16 -18.85 2.13 40.28
C THR A 16 -18.80 3.44 41.08
N ALA A 17 -18.01 3.48 42.15
CA ALA A 17 -17.75 4.72 42.89
C ALA A 17 -16.99 5.78 42.03
N TYR A 18 -16.28 5.34 40.99
CA TYR A 18 -15.47 6.19 40.14
C TYR A 18 -16.18 6.62 38.83
N GLY A 19 -17.36 6.11 38.56
CA GLY A 19 -18.10 6.43 37.37
C GLY A 19 -18.86 5.24 36.77
N ASN A 20 -19.31 5.43 35.53
CA ASN A 20 -20.09 4.42 34.82
C ASN A 20 -19.31 3.92 33.60
N ILE A 21 -19.29 2.60 33.40
CA ILE A 21 -18.74 1.97 32.21
C ILE A 21 -19.90 1.38 31.42
N LYS A 22 -19.96 1.67 30.11
CA LYS A 22 -20.91 1.06 29.18
C LYS A 22 -20.15 0.24 28.14
N ILE A 23 -20.66 -0.94 27.83
CA ILE A 23 -20.08 -1.82 26.80
C ILE A 23 -20.95 -1.76 25.56
N TYR A 24 -20.29 -1.62 24.40
CA TYR A 24 -20.91 -1.60 23.08
C TYR A 24 -20.21 -2.58 22.15
N GLN A 25 -20.94 -3.02 21.14
CA GLN A 25 -20.38 -3.83 20.07
C GLN A 25 -19.90 -2.90 18.94
N THR A 26 -18.70 -3.14 18.44
CA THR A 26 -18.09 -2.37 17.33
C THR A 26 -18.90 -2.43 16.05
N ARG A 27 -19.61 -3.55 15.79
CA ARG A 27 -20.52 -3.71 14.64
C ARG A 27 -21.78 -2.83 14.68
N HIS A 28 -22.06 -2.21 15.83
CA HIS A 28 -23.20 -1.30 16.01
C HIS A 28 -22.74 0.07 16.53
N PRO A 29 -21.83 0.77 15.82
CA PRO A 29 -21.19 1.99 16.33
C PRO A 29 -22.19 3.13 16.55
N GLN A 30 -23.37 3.09 15.93
CA GLN A 30 -24.43 4.08 16.14
C GLN A 30 -25.00 4.03 17.56
N ARG A 31 -24.86 2.93 18.32
CA ARG A 31 -25.40 2.81 19.69
C ARG A 31 -24.66 3.68 20.70
N ILE A 32 -23.44 4.13 20.42
CA ILE A 32 -22.70 5.08 21.25
C ILE A 32 -23.26 6.49 21.17
N VAL A 33 -24.09 6.79 20.17
CA VAL A 33 -24.69 8.11 19.93
C VAL A 33 -25.69 8.43 21.04
N GLY A 34 -25.74 9.69 21.48
CA GLY A 34 -26.65 10.16 22.56
C GLY A 34 -26.01 10.21 23.95
N SER A 35 -24.77 9.75 24.11
CA SER A 35 -23.99 9.88 25.35
C SER A 35 -22.70 10.69 25.10
N SER A 36 -22.11 11.19 26.17
CA SER A 36 -20.76 11.80 26.18
C SER A 36 -19.88 11.00 27.11
N TYR A 37 -18.62 10.87 26.75
CA TYR A 37 -17.65 10.05 27.47
C TYR A 37 -16.37 10.85 27.71
N THR A 38 -15.70 10.54 28.83
CA THR A 38 -14.35 10.99 29.14
C THR A 38 -13.33 10.09 28.44
N TYR A 39 -13.57 8.77 28.46
CA TYR A 39 -12.71 7.77 27.86
C TYR A 39 -13.53 6.83 27.00
N VAL A 40 -12.99 6.47 25.85
CA VAL A 40 -13.51 5.39 25.02
C VAL A 40 -12.36 4.44 24.71
N GLY A 41 -12.53 3.15 25.05
CA GLY A 41 -11.62 2.06 24.67
C GLY A 41 -12.24 1.24 23.56
N ILE A 42 -11.47 0.92 22.53
CA ILE A 42 -11.85 -0.05 21.51
C ILE A 42 -10.84 -1.17 21.55
N ASP A 43 -11.31 -2.39 21.82
CA ASP A 43 -10.49 -3.58 21.88
C ASP A 43 -10.60 -4.36 20.57
N GLU A 44 -9.47 -4.90 20.09
CA GLU A 44 -9.32 -5.69 18.87
C GLU A 44 -9.96 -5.03 17.63
N LEU A 45 -9.61 -3.75 17.39
CA LEU A 45 -10.21 -2.97 16.29
C LEU A 45 -9.99 -3.60 14.92
N ASP A 46 -8.81 -4.18 14.64
CA ASP A 46 -8.46 -4.72 13.31
C ASP A 46 -9.15 -6.05 12.98
N ILE A 47 -9.84 -6.70 13.93
CA ILE A 47 -10.74 -7.84 13.64
C ILE A 47 -11.96 -7.38 12.82
N GLU A 48 -12.35 -6.12 12.95
CA GLU A 48 -13.46 -5.56 12.17
C GLU A 48 -13.02 -5.19 10.75
N SER A 49 -13.96 -5.26 9.81
CA SER A 49 -13.69 -4.74 8.46
C SER A 49 -13.36 -3.25 8.51
N TYR A 50 -12.52 -2.79 7.59
CA TYR A 50 -12.08 -1.39 7.50
C TYR A 50 -13.21 -0.38 7.72
N ARG A 51 -14.35 -0.58 7.05
CA ARG A 51 -15.52 0.30 7.15
C ARG A 51 -16.13 0.35 8.56
N TYR A 52 -16.24 -0.80 9.24
CA TYR A 52 -16.80 -0.82 10.60
C TYR A 52 -15.80 -0.24 11.61
N ALA A 53 -14.52 -0.50 11.45
CA ALA A 53 -13.46 0.08 12.25
C ALA A 53 -13.43 1.62 12.13
N GLU A 54 -13.49 2.14 10.92
CA GLU A 54 -13.58 3.58 10.65
C GLU A 54 -14.81 4.21 11.32
N MET A 55 -15.98 3.61 11.12
CA MET A 55 -17.22 4.10 11.74
C MET A 55 -17.16 4.07 13.26
N ALA A 56 -16.59 3.02 13.88
CA ALA A 56 -16.45 2.90 15.31
C ALA A 56 -15.57 4.03 15.87
N VAL A 57 -14.43 4.30 15.26
CA VAL A 57 -13.51 5.37 15.65
C VAL A 57 -14.16 6.75 15.46
N GLN A 58 -14.75 7.05 14.30
CA GLN A 58 -15.40 8.34 14.03
C GLN A 58 -16.55 8.63 15.00
N LYS A 59 -17.39 7.61 15.29
CA LYS A 59 -18.50 7.78 16.24
C LYS A 59 -17.99 7.94 17.67
N SER A 60 -16.92 7.28 18.05
CA SER A 60 -16.27 7.41 19.36
C SER A 60 -15.68 8.79 19.57
N LEU A 61 -14.89 9.28 18.60
CA LEU A 61 -14.31 10.63 18.64
C LEU A 61 -15.39 11.71 18.80
N GLY A 62 -16.52 11.59 18.09
CA GLY A 62 -17.64 12.50 18.24
C GLY A 62 -18.35 12.47 19.61
N ARG A 63 -17.99 11.56 20.50
CA ARG A 63 -18.56 11.42 21.85
C ARG A 63 -17.58 11.77 22.97
N LEU A 64 -16.30 11.97 22.65
CA LEU A 64 -15.25 12.41 23.58
C LEU A 64 -15.37 13.91 23.84
N ARG A 65 -16.27 14.26 24.74
CA ARG A 65 -16.58 15.64 25.13
C ARG A 65 -17.02 15.75 26.57
N GLY A 66 -16.64 14.78 27.38
CA GLY A 66 -16.98 14.74 28.81
C GLY A 66 -16.08 15.64 29.65
N CYS A 67 -14.86 15.93 29.19
CA CYS A 67 -13.88 16.83 29.80
C CYS A 67 -12.84 17.25 28.74
N GLU A 68 -11.92 18.16 29.12
CA GLU A 68 -10.83 18.65 28.23
C GLU A 68 -9.84 17.53 27.90
N ASP A 69 -9.58 16.60 28.82
CA ASP A 69 -8.66 15.48 28.66
C ASP A 69 -9.37 14.19 28.22
N ALA A 70 -10.38 14.30 27.36
CA ALA A 70 -11.11 13.14 26.86
C ALA A 70 -10.27 12.38 25.82
N GLU A 71 -10.13 11.07 26.01
CA GLU A 71 -9.21 10.25 25.21
C GLU A 71 -9.88 9.03 24.57
N LEU A 72 -9.39 8.67 23.38
CA LEU A 72 -9.65 7.41 22.71
C LEU A 72 -8.38 6.56 22.77
N PHE A 73 -8.50 5.35 23.29
CA PHE A 73 -7.44 4.36 23.18
C PHE A 73 -7.93 3.11 22.44
N ILE A 74 -7.04 2.51 21.70
CA ILE A 74 -7.30 1.34 20.86
C ILE A 74 -6.27 0.29 21.22
N THR A 75 -6.72 -0.94 21.45
CA THR A 75 -5.87 -2.12 21.56
C THR A 75 -6.20 -3.05 20.42
N THR A 76 -5.19 -3.58 19.73
CA THR A 76 -5.40 -4.53 18.64
C THR A 76 -4.14 -5.32 18.33
N THR A 77 -4.33 -6.54 17.88
CA THR A 77 -3.31 -7.27 17.12
C THR A 77 -3.43 -6.85 15.66
N PRO A 78 -2.34 -6.47 14.96
CA PRO A 78 -2.43 -6.07 13.57
C PRO A 78 -2.94 -7.19 12.67
N GLU A 79 -4.10 -7.01 12.07
CA GLU A 79 -4.70 -7.94 11.09
C GLU A 79 -4.47 -7.43 9.65
N GLY A 80 -3.21 -7.14 9.33
CA GLY A 80 -2.83 -6.58 8.04
C GLY A 80 -2.73 -5.06 8.03
N PHE A 81 -2.90 -4.45 6.85
CA PHE A 81 -2.91 -3.00 6.68
C PHE A 81 -4.35 -2.46 6.78
N GLY A 82 -4.99 -2.72 7.95
CA GLY A 82 -6.36 -2.32 8.24
C GLY A 82 -6.51 -0.84 8.59
N TYR A 83 -7.67 -0.50 9.20
CA TYR A 83 -7.95 0.90 9.56
C TYR A 83 -7.00 1.43 10.64
N THR A 84 -6.53 0.60 11.56
CA THR A 84 -5.54 1.02 12.56
C THR A 84 -4.23 1.46 11.93
N HIS A 85 -3.73 0.73 10.92
CA HIS A 85 -2.56 1.16 10.15
C HIS A 85 -2.80 2.52 9.48
N HIS A 86 -3.92 2.68 8.78
CA HIS A 86 -4.29 3.94 8.15
C HIS A 86 -4.34 5.09 9.17
N LEU A 87 -5.03 4.90 10.28
CA LEU A 87 -5.22 5.91 11.31
C LEU A 87 -3.90 6.34 11.98
N MET A 88 -3.02 5.39 12.30
CA MET A 88 -1.87 5.60 13.17
C MET A 88 -0.55 5.78 12.40
N VAL A 89 -0.44 5.20 11.20
CA VAL A 89 0.79 5.26 10.39
C VAL A 89 0.63 6.23 9.22
N GLU A 90 -0.43 6.10 8.41
CA GLU A 90 -0.63 6.96 7.23
C GLU A 90 -1.12 8.37 7.62
N LEU A 91 -2.04 8.46 8.59
CA LEU A 91 -2.58 9.72 9.11
C LEU A 91 -1.93 10.11 10.45
N SER A 92 -0.66 9.80 10.67
CA SER A 92 0.04 10.13 11.91
C SER A 92 0.03 11.65 12.18
N SER A 93 -0.11 12.04 13.45
CA SER A 93 -0.09 13.44 13.87
C SER A 93 0.42 13.53 15.32
N GLU A 94 0.78 14.74 15.77
CA GLU A 94 1.28 14.98 17.15
C GLU A 94 0.27 14.59 18.24
N ASN A 95 -1.03 14.54 17.90
CA ASN A 95 -2.10 14.15 18.83
C ASN A 95 -2.35 12.63 18.87
N LYS A 96 -1.49 11.82 18.23
CA LYS A 96 -1.63 10.37 18.16
C LYS A 96 -0.35 9.70 18.63
N LEU A 97 -0.47 8.76 19.56
CA LEU A 97 0.63 7.93 20.03
C LEU A 97 0.40 6.47 19.64
N LEU A 98 1.32 5.91 18.87
CA LEU A 98 1.35 4.47 18.57
C LEU A 98 2.38 3.80 19.48
N VAL A 99 1.93 2.83 20.26
CA VAL A 99 2.79 2.01 21.12
C VAL A 99 2.78 0.58 20.58
N HIS A 100 3.98 0.09 20.24
CA HIS A 100 4.16 -1.30 19.84
C HIS A 100 4.53 -2.16 21.06
N GLY A 101 3.78 -3.23 21.28
CA GLY A 101 4.09 -4.28 22.25
C GLY A 101 4.39 -5.58 21.52
N LYS A 102 5.34 -6.36 22.02
CA LYS A 102 5.61 -7.71 21.55
C LYS A 102 5.02 -8.73 22.52
N THR A 103 4.52 -9.83 22.01
CA THR A 103 4.07 -10.94 22.83
C THR A 103 5.18 -11.42 23.80
N THR A 104 6.44 -11.34 23.36
CA THR A 104 7.61 -11.68 24.18
C THR A 104 7.90 -10.71 25.33
N ASP A 105 7.32 -9.51 25.32
CA ASP A 105 7.50 -8.53 26.39
C ASP A 105 6.67 -8.87 27.63
N ASN A 106 5.74 -9.81 27.52
CA ASN A 106 4.95 -10.28 28.62
C ASN A 106 5.71 -11.36 29.43
N PRO A 107 6.22 -11.06 30.64
CA PRO A 107 7.01 -11.99 31.42
C PRO A 107 6.18 -13.14 32.04
N TYR A 108 4.86 -13.05 31.99
CA TYR A 108 3.95 -14.06 32.56
C TYR A 108 3.53 -15.12 31.54
N LEU A 109 3.92 -15.00 30.27
CA LEU A 109 3.58 -15.99 29.26
C LEU A 109 4.43 -17.26 29.42
N PRO A 110 3.81 -18.44 29.35
CA PRO A 110 4.54 -19.70 29.31
C PRO A 110 5.43 -19.75 28.05
N LYS A 111 6.68 -20.23 28.20
CA LYS A 111 7.59 -20.42 27.02
C LYS A 111 6.97 -21.31 25.96
N SER A 112 6.24 -22.35 26.36
CA SER A 112 5.51 -23.26 25.47
C SER A 112 4.48 -22.55 24.59
N TYR A 113 3.93 -21.41 25.02
CA TYR A 113 2.98 -20.64 24.21
C TYR A 113 3.65 -20.08 22.94
N ILE A 114 4.83 -19.47 23.10
CA ILE A 114 5.60 -18.94 21.96
C ILE A 114 6.05 -20.06 21.03
N GLU A 115 6.47 -21.21 21.57
CA GLU A 115 6.85 -22.39 20.79
C GLU A 115 5.65 -22.91 19.99
N THR A 116 4.48 -23.01 20.59
CA THR A 116 3.24 -23.42 19.91
C THR A 116 2.88 -22.46 18.76
N LEU A 117 3.04 -21.15 18.94
CA LEU A 117 2.80 -20.19 17.86
C LEU A 117 3.78 -20.42 16.71
N LYS A 118 5.08 -20.61 17.00
CA LYS A 118 6.14 -20.85 16.00
C LYS A 118 5.94 -22.16 15.22
N GLU A 119 5.35 -23.17 15.83
CA GLU A 119 5.05 -24.44 15.17
C GLU A 119 3.84 -24.38 14.23
N ASN A 120 2.89 -23.48 14.50
CA ASN A 120 1.61 -23.46 13.79
C ASN A 120 1.40 -22.26 12.87
N TYR A 121 2.21 -21.22 12.99
CA TYR A 121 2.06 -19.98 12.24
C TYR A 121 3.19 -19.82 11.22
N ASP A 122 2.86 -19.30 10.04
CA ASP A 122 3.84 -18.89 9.05
C ASP A 122 4.59 -17.61 9.49
N GLU A 123 5.62 -17.24 8.75
CA GLU A 123 6.47 -16.10 9.08
C GLU A 123 5.70 -14.78 9.19
N GLN A 124 4.68 -14.57 8.35
CA GLN A 124 3.88 -13.34 8.36
C GLN A 124 2.98 -13.28 9.59
N LEU A 125 2.32 -14.38 9.91
CA LEU A 125 1.52 -14.49 11.14
C LEU A 125 2.39 -14.30 12.40
N LEU A 126 3.62 -14.84 12.41
CA LEU A 126 4.54 -14.64 13.54
C LEU A 126 4.93 -13.17 13.71
N LYS A 127 5.21 -12.46 12.60
CA LYS A 127 5.48 -11.00 12.64
C LYS A 127 4.29 -10.21 13.16
N ALA A 128 3.06 -10.56 12.76
CA ALA A 128 1.86 -9.88 13.27
C ALA A 128 1.60 -10.20 14.74
N TYR A 129 1.55 -11.47 15.10
CA TYR A 129 1.06 -11.91 16.42
C TYR A 129 2.14 -11.94 17.51
N ILE A 130 3.42 -12.11 17.16
CA ILE A 130 4.53 -12.07 18.14
C ILE A 130 5.16 -10.69 18.20
N ASP A 131 5.46 -10.08 17.04
CA ASP A 131 6.19 -8.82 16.97
C ASP A 131 5.27 -7.59 16.89
N GLY A 132 3.95 -7.77 16.77
CA GLY A 132 2.98 -6.67 16.65
C GLY A 132 3.15 -5.82 15.40
N GLN A 133 3.68 -6.39 14.32
CA GLN A 133 3.96 -5.67 13.09
C GLN A 133 2.76 -5.66 12.14
N PHE A 134 2.52 -4.55 11.48
CA PHE A 134 1.60 -4.50 10.36
C PHE A 134 2.24 -5.22 9.17
N VAL A 135 1.66 -6.33 8.77
CA VAL A 135 2.12 -7.16 7.65
C VAL A 135 0.93 -7.62 6.83
N ASN A 136 1.15 -7.93 5.56
CA ASN A 136 0.08 -8.47 4.74
C ASN A 136 -0.18 -9.95 5.08
N LEU A 137 -1.28 -10.23 5.78
CA LEU A 137 -1.68 -11.59 6.17
C LEU A 137 -2.37 -12.35 5.03
N THR A 138 -2.85 -11.66 4.00
CA THR A 138 -3.30 -12.30 2.77
C THR A 138 -2.08 -12.59 1.91
N LYS A 139 -2.13 -13.62 1.06
CA LYS A 139 -1.06 -13.85 0.07
C LYS A 139 -1.01 -12.65 -0.86
N GLY A 140 -0.15 -11.68 -0.54
CA GLY A 140 0.05 -10.48 -1.34
C GLY A 140 0.34 -10.85 -2.79
N THR A 141 -0.13 -10.03 -3.70
CA THR A 141 0.13 -10.19 -5.14
C THR A 141 1.63 -10.24 -5.42
N TYR A 142 2.40 -9.39 -4.70
CA TYR A 142 3.85 -9.28 -4.84
C TYR A 142 4.60 -10.08 -3.75
N TYR A 143 4.34 -11.39 -3.67
CA TYR A 143 4.89 -12.29 -2.66
C TYR A 143 6.43 -12.39 -2.66
N GLY A 144 7.09 -12.00 -3.74
CA GLY A 144 8.56 -11.93 -3.80
C GLY A 144 9.14 -10.66 -3.17
N PHE A 145 8.32 -9.66 -2.88
CA PHE A 145 8.75 -8.42 -2.23
C PHE A 145 8.98 -8.63 -0.74
N ASN A 146 10.15 -8.22 -0.28
CA ASN A 146 10.48 -8.15 1.14
C ASN A 146 11.08 -6.76 1.42
N ARG A 147 10.43 -5.99 2.30
CA ARG A 147 10.83 -4.62 2.59
C ARG A 147 12.27 -4.52 3.08
N ASP A 148 12.68 -5.40 3.99
CA ASP A 148 14.03 -5.37 4.58
C ASP A 148 15.13 -5.61 3.55
N ASN A 149 14.84 -6.37 2.50
CA ASN A 149 15.79 -6.67 1.43
C ASN A 149 15.73 -5.66 0.28
N ALA A 150 14.53 -5.21 -0.10
CA ALA A 150 14.29 -4.43 -1.30
C ALA A 150 14.32 -2.92 -1.06
N VAL A 151 13.98 -2.42 0.15
CA VAL A 151 13.95 -0.98 0.41
C VAL A 151 15.29 -0.51 0.93
N LYS A 152 16.05 0.15 0.06
CA LYS A 152 17.41 0.67 0.32
C LYS A 152 17.57 2.03 -0.35
N GLU A 153 18.41 2.89 0.17
CA GLU A 153 18.76 4.14 -0.49
C GLU A 153 19.25 3.90 -1.93
N CYS A 154 18.61 4.54 -2.88
CA CYS A 154 18.88 4.41 -4.31
C CYS A 154 19.15 5.79 -4.92
N SER A 155 20.42 6.12 -5.13
CA SER A 155 20.79 7.38 -5.75
C SER A 155 20.65 7.31 -7.27
N TYR A 156 20.16 8.40 -7.87
CA TYR A 156 20.18 8.61 -9.30
C TYR A 156 21.60 8.66 -9.84
N ASN A 157 21.88 7.88 -10.90
CA ASN A 157 23.16 7.87 -11.60
C ASN A 157 23.04 8.60 -12.94
N ARG A 158 23.68 9.75 -13.08
CA ARG A 158 23.61 10.58 -14.30
C ARG A 158 24.17 9.89 -15.57
N SER A 159 25.02 8.88 -15.39
CA SER A 159 25.65 8.16 -16.53
C SER A 159 24.75 7.09 -17.13
N LEU A 160 23.61 6.79 -16.52
CA LEU A 160 22.67 5.76 -16.99
C LEU A 160 21.38 6.39 -17.49
N PRO A 161 20.75 5.81 -18.54
CA PRO A 161 19.42 6.24 -18.96
C PRO A 161 18.41 6.14 -17.84
N ILE A 162 17.46 7.06 -17.80
CA ILE A 162 16.29 6.96 -16.93
C ILE A 162 15.25 6.11 -17.64
N ARG A 163 14.80 5.05 -16.98
CA ARG A 163 13.69 4.23 -17.38
C ARG A 163 12.46 4.60 -16.60
N ILE A 164 11.32 4.65 -17.27
CA ILE A 164 10.08 5.18 -16.70
C ILE A 164 8.94 4.22 -17.00
N GLY A 165 8.43 3.55 -15.97
CA GLY A 165 7.16 2.86 -16.06
C GLY A 165 6.01 3.86 -15.94
N MET A 166 4.99 3.73 -16.79
CA MET A 166 3.89 4.71 -16.88
C MET A 166 2.54 4.01 -16.81
N ASP A 167 1.71 4.42 -15.85
CA ASP A 167 0.30 4.04 -15.75
C ASP A 167 -0.58 5.27 -16.01
N TRP A 168 -1.53 5.14 -16.95
CA TRP A 168 -2.41 6.22 -17.41
C TRP A 168 -3.67 6.37 -16.54
N ASN A 169 -3.56 6.18 -15.25
CA ASN A 169 -4.69 6.52 -14.39
C ASN A 169 -4.96 8.02 -14.46
N CYS A 170 -6.23 8.38 -14.55
CA CYS A 170 -6.61 9.79 -14.72
C CYS A 170 -6.35 10.64 -13.47
N ASP A 171 -6.37 10.03 -12.27
CA ASP A 171 -6.18 10.76 -11.03
C ASP A 171 -5.83 9.81 -9.87
N PRO A 172 -4.57 9.77 -9.43
CA PRO A 172 -3.40 10.42 -10.02
C PRO A 172 -2.80 9.71 -11.23
N LEU A 173 -2.16 10.44 -12.13
CA LEU A 173 -1.23 9.91 -13.13
C LEU A 173 0.04 9.44 -12.44
N CYS A 174 0.45 8.18 -12.63
CA CYS A 174 1.52 7.55 -11.85
C CYS A 174 2.69 7.11 -12.73
N TRP A 175 3.89 7.66 -12.45
CA TRP A 175 5.13 7.28 -13.12
C TRP A 175 6.19 6.85 -12.10
N VAL A 176 6.90 5.76 -12.43
CA VAL A 176 8.00 5.22 -11.60
C VAL A 176 9.30 5.29 -12.38
N LEU A 177 10.30 5.96 -11.81
CA LEU A 177 11.61 6.15 -12.41
C LEU A 177 12.61 5.16 -11.85
N PHE A 178 13.29 4.43 -12.73
CA PHE A 178 14.29 3.44 -12.34
C PHE A 178 15.48 3.42 -13.32
N GLN A 179 16.56 2.82 -12.90
CA GLN A 179 17.75 2.58 -13.71
C GLN A 179 18.15 1.10 -13.64
N ILE A 180 18.68 0.61 -14.77
CA ILE A 180 19.24 -0.74 -14.84
C ILE A 180 20.76 -0.59 -14.91
N TYR A 181 21.44 -1.23 -13.97
CA TYR A 181 22.87 -1.19 -13.83
C TYR A 181 23.54 -2.28 -14.71
N PRO A 182 24.90 -2.22 -14.95
CA PRO A 182 25.60 -3.22 -15.77
C PRO A 182 25.47 -4.65 -15.26
N ASP A 183 25.33 -4.86 -13.94
CA ASP A 183 25.09 -6.15 -13.27
C ASP A 183 23.65 -6.65 -13.42
N LYS A 184 22.81 -5.93 -14.17
CA LYS A 184 21.39 -6.17 -14.37
C LYS A 184 20.52 -5.87 -13.15
N SER A 185 21.07 -5.31 -12.06
CA SER A 185 20.24 -4.84 -10.95
C SER A 185 19.40 -3.62 -11.36
N VAL A 186 18.20 -3.53 -10.77
CA VAL A 186 17.25 -2.44 -10.98
C VAL A 186 17.21 -1.58 -9.73
N LYS A 187 17.39 -0.28 -9.89
CA LYS A 187 17.22 0.67 -8.77
C LYS A 187 16.11 1.66 -9.11
N VAL A 188 15.05 1.60 -8.33
CA VAL A 188 13.95 2.56 -8.37
C VAL A 188 14.32 3.71 -7.46
N PHE A 189 14.51 4.91 -8.01
CA PHE A 189 15.02 6.06 -7.26
C PHE A 189 14.00 7.18 -7.09
N LYS A 190 12.87 7.14 -7.83
CA LYS A 190 11.83 8.18 -7.74
C LYS A 190 10.50 7.68 -8.24
N GLU A 191 9.43 8.20 -7.64
CA GLU A 191 8.07 8.09 -8.13
C GLU A 191 7.44 9.47 -8.27
N PHE A 192 6.50 9.60 -9.19
CA PHE A 192 5.67 10.79 -9.36
C PHE A 192 4.21 10.39 -9.48
N ALA A 193 3.37 11.10 -8.72
CA ALA A 193 1.92 11.02 -8.79
C ALA A 193 1.38 12.44 -8.96
N LEU A 194 0.72 12.71 -10.07
CA LEU A 194 0.15 14.03 -10.34
C LEU A 194 -1.35 13.92 -10.56
N SER A 195 -2.09 14.81 -9.92
CA SER A 195 -3.53 14.97 -10.08
C SER A 195 -3.86 16.20 -10.94
N HIS A 196 -5.04 16.19 -11.54
CA HIS A 196 -5.54 17.34 -12.30
C HIS A 196 -5.66 18.60 -11.43
N GLN A 197 -5.29 19.75 -11.99
CA GLN A 197 -5.40 21.06 -11.33
C GLN A 197 -6.58 21.90 -11.85
N GLY A 198 -7.46 21.30 -12.65
CA GLY A 198 -8.64 21.96 -13.19
C GLY A 198 -8.90 21.64 -14.66
N ALA A 199 -9.94 22.26 -15.23
CA ALA A 199 -10.31 22.07 -16.62
C ALA A 199 -9.20 22.58 -17.56
N GLY A 200 -8.84 21.77 -18.56
CA GLY A 200 -7.80 22.10 -19.55
C GLY A 200 -6.36 21.75 -19.10
N ASP A 201 -6.19 21.14 -17.92
CA ASP A 201 -4.88 20.66 -17.48
C ASP A 201 -4.37 19.52 -18.39
N LEU A 202 -3.25 19.76 -19.05
CA LEU A 202 -2.53 18.75 -19.84
C LEU A 202 -1.62 17.93 -18.92
N LEU A 203 -2.22 17.07 -18.10
CA LEU A 203 -1.57 16.33 -17.03
C LEU A 203 -0.32 15.58 -17.49
N THR A 204 -0.37 14.92 -18.66
CA THR A 204 0.77 14.20 -19.25
C THR A 204 1.90 15.15 -19.65
N GLN A 205 1.58 16.33 -20.24
CA GLN A 205 2.60 17.32 -20.56
C GLN A 205 3.30 17.81 -19.28
N ARG A 206 2.52 18.17 -18.26
CA ARG A 206 3.05 18.62 -16.98
C ARG A 206 3.92 17.56 -16.30
N MET A 207 3.56 16.28 -16.41
CA MET A 207 4.38 15.17 -15.91
C MET A 207 5.71 15.09 -16.67
N CYS A 208 5.69 15.21 -18.00
CA CYS A 208 6.90 15.26 -18.81
C CYS A 208 7.84 16.40 -18.38
N ASP A 209 7.28 17.59 -18.18
CA ASP A 209 8.04 18.77 -17.76
C ASP A 209 8.63 18.56 -16.35
N THR A 210 7.84 18.05 -15.41
CA THR A 210 8.29 17.74 -14.03
C THR A 210 9.48 16.79 -14.01
N VAL A 211 9.46 15.73 -14.84
CA VAL A 211 10.58 14.77 -14.94
C VAL A 211 11.81 15.42 -15.55
N LYS A 212 11.65 16.21 -16.63
CA LYS A 212 12.77 16.89 -17.30
C LYS A 212 13.42 17.95 -16.42
N ASP A 213 12.62 18.71 -15.67
CA ASP A 213 13.12 19.72 -14.74
C ASP A 213 13.90 19.09 -13.61
N SER A 214 13.42 17.93 -13.11
CA SER A 214 14.09 17.19 -12.04
C SER A 214 15.39 16.51 -12.49
N TYR A 215 15.45 16.04 -13.74
CA TYR A 215 16.57 15.26 -14.27
C TYR A 215 16.96 15.71 -15.69
N PRO A 216 17.41 16.96 -15.89
CA PRO A 216 17.68 17.50 -17.21
C PRO A 216 18.81 16.77 -17.95
N ASN A 217 18.78 16.84 -19.28
CA ASN A 217 19.83 16.31 -20.15
C ASN A 217 20.11 14.81 -19.99
N ASN A 218 19.05 14.00 -19.85
CA ASN A 218 19.16 12.54 -19.78
C ASN A 218 18.47 11.89 -20.99
N THR A 219 18.74 10.60 -21.20
CA THR A 219 18.00 9.74 -22.11
C THR A 219 16.83 9.11 -21.34
N TYR A 220 15.61 9.35 -21.80
CA TYR A 220 14.40 8.83 -21.20
C TYR A 220 13.85 7.66 -22.02
N ILE A 221 13.75 6.49 -21.42
CA ILE A 221 13.19 5.27 -22.00
C ILE A 221 11.90 4.95 -21.25
N SER A 222 10.77 4.95 -21.96
CA SER A 222 9.45 4.87 -21.34
C SER A 222 8.75 3.56 -21.67
N TYR A 223 8.13 2.96 -20.67
CA TYR A 223 7.35 1.72 -20.75
C TYR A 223 5.90 2.03 -20.36
N PRO A 224 5.12 2.59 -21.29
CA PRO A 224 3.75 2.97 -21.02
C PRO A 224 2.79 1.78 -21.11
N ASP A 225 1.67 1.90 -20.41
CA ASP A 225 0.45 1.18 -20.74
C ASP A 225 0.02 1.50 -22.19
N SER A 226 -0.35 0.50 -22.97
CA SER A 226 -0.77 0.67 -24.36
C SER A 226 -2.07 1.46 -24.53
N THR A 227 -2.90 1.57 -23.46
CA THR A 227 -4.14 2.35 -23.49
C THR A 227 -3.92 3.85 -23.69
N GLY A 228 -2.72 4.36 -23.40
CA GLY A 228 -2.32 5.75 -23.69
C GLY A 228 -2.34 6.13 -25.19
N SER A 229 -2.51 5.15 -26.10
CA SER A 229 -2.76 5.40 -27.52
C SER A 229 -4.18 5.87 -27.83
N ALA A 230 -5.12 5.72 -26.90
CA ALA A 230 -6.51 6.12 -27.07
C ALA A 230 -6.61 7.64 -27.22
N LYS A 231 -7.27 8.10 -28.27
CA LYS A 231 -7.63 9.51 -28.43
C LYS A 231 -8.99 9.73 -27.81
N HIS A 232 -9.07 10.63 -26.85
CA HIS A 232 -10.36 11.13 -26.37
C HIS A 232 -10.95 12.10 -27.39
N SER A 233 -12.28 12.11 -27.55
CA SER A 233 -12.98 12.93 -28.55
C SER A 233 -12.72 14.44 -28.40
N SER A 234 -12.24 14.86 -27.23
CA SER A 234 -11.88 16.25 -26.91
C SER A 234 -10.38 16.54 -26.95
N ALA A 235 -9.52 15.53 -27.21
CA ALA A 235 -8.07 15.69 -27.19
C ALA A 235 -7.47 15.55 -28.60
N MET A 236 -6.65 16.52 -28.98
CA MET A 236 -5.99 16.57 -30.31
C MET A 236 -4.86 15.53 -30.41
N TYR A 237 -4.23 15.18 -29.29
CA TYR A 237 -3.11 14.26 -29.16
C TYR A 237 -3.40 13.20 -28.13
N SER A 238 -2.88 11.96 -28.35
CA SER A 238 -2.88 10.91 -27.33
C SER A 238 -1.76 11.15 -26.31
N ASP A 239 -1.85 10.52 -25.15
CA ASP A 239 -0.78 10.59 -24.14
C ASP A 239 0.57 10.11 -24.70
N LEU A 240 0.56 9.05 -25.51
CA LEU A 240 1.76 8.57 -26.20
C LEU A 240 2.34 9.60 -27.20
N ASP A 241 1.50 10.36 -27.89
CA ASP A 241 1.96 11.41 -28.79
C ASP A 241 2.65 12.55 -28.02
N ILE A 242 2.08 12.94 -26.88
CA ILE A 242 2.67 13.96 -25.99
C ILE A 242 4.03 13.49 -25.46
N VAL A 243 4.11 12.27 -24.95
CA VAL A 243 5.37 11.71 -24.44
C VAL A 243 6.42 11.63 -25.53
N ARG A 244 6.04 11.18 -26.74
CA ARG A 244 6.95 11.12 -27.90
C ARG A 244 7.43 12.52 -28.33
N ALA A 245 6.53 13.50 -28.41
CA ALA A 245 6.86 14.89 -28.76
C ALA A 245 7.82 15.52 -27.74
N ASN A 246 7.78 15.06 -26.49
CA ASN A 246 8.72 15.45 -25.45
C ASN A 246 10.10 14.75 -25.52
N GLY A 247 10.36 13.92 -26.54
CA GLY A 247 11.66 13.29 -26.77
C GLY A 247 11.92 12.02 -25.96
N TYR A 248 10.86 11.41 -25.39
CA TYR A 248 10.97 10.13 -24.71
C TYR A 248 10.95 8.97 -25.71
N GLN A 249 11.83 8.00 -25.52
CA GLN A 249 11.86 6.77 -26.32
C GLN A 249 10.77 5.81 -25.80
N LEU A 250 9.79 5.48 -26.63
CA LEU A 250 8.66 4.63 -26.23
C LEU A 250 8.93 3.17 -26.52
N MET A 251 8.91 2.35 -25.48
CA MET A 251 8.91 0.88 -25.50
C MET A 251 7.51 0.38 -25.20
N VAL A 252 6.63 0.45 -26.20
CA VAL A 252 5.21 0.11 -26.06
C VAL A 252 4.88 -1.16 -26.83
N LYS A 253 4.14 -2.07 -26.21
CA LYS A 253 3.57 -3.24 -26.87
C LYS A 253 2.23 -2.86 -27.51
N HIS A 254 1.89 -3.52 -28.62
CA HIS A 254 0.61 -3.31 -29.28
C HIS A 254 -0.59 -3.69 -28.37
N ILE A 255 -0.40 -4.68 -27.52
CA ILE A 255 -1.37 -5.12 -26.51
C ILE A 255 -0.64 -5.21 -25.18
N ASN A 256 -1.29 -4.72 -24.12
CA ASN A 256 -0.73 -4.82 -22.77
C ASN A 256 -0.44 -6.27 -22.38
N PRO A 257 0.70 -6.52 -21.72
CA PRO A 257 0.92 -7.82 -21.11
C PRO A 257 -0.15 -8.10 -20.06
N ARG A 258 -0.56 -9.37 -19.97
CA ARG A 258 -1.50 -9.78 -18.92
C ARG A 258 -0.96 -9.36 -17.55
N VAL A 259 -1.85 -8.95 -16.65
CA VAL A 259 -1.48 -8.55 -15.28
C VAL A 259 -0.61 -9.60 -14.60
N ILE A 260 -1.00 -10.89 -14.72
CA ILE A 260 -0.22 -11.99 -14.14
C ILE A 260 1.22 -12.08 -14.66
N ASN A 261 1.48 -11.70 -15.92
CA ASN A 261 2.85 -11.71 -16.47
C ASN A 261 3.71 -10.61 -15.85
N ARG A 262 3.15 -9.41 -15.65
CA ARG A 262 3.81 -8.30 -14.97
C ARG A 262 4.11 -8.65 -13.52
N VAL A 263 3.11 -9.17 -12.81
CA VAL A 263 3.25 -9.64 -11.42
C VAL A 263 4.34 -10.72 -11.30
N ASN A 264 4.34 -11.72 -12.17
CA ASN A 264 5.34 -12.79 -12.15
C ASN A 264 6.75 -12.27 -12.48
N ALA A 265 6.87 -11.30 -13.41
CA ALA A 265 8.16 -10.66 -13.70
C ALA A 265 8.69 -9.92 -12.46
N MET A 266 7.84 -9.14 -11.79
CA MET A 266 8.18 -8.45 -10.56
C MET A 266 8.60 -9.43 -9.45
N ASN A 267 7.78 -10.43 -9.16
CA ASN A 267 8.07 -11.43 -8.14
C ASN A 267 9.40 -12.18 -8.41
N ASN A 268 9.68 -12.55 -9.66
CA ASN A 268 10.94 -13.18 -10.03
C ASN A 268 12.16 -12.28 -9.77
N GLN A 269 12.05 -10.99 -10.01
CA GLN A 269 13.16 -10.07 -9.77
C GLN A 269 13.32 -9.77 -8.27
N PHE A 270 12.24 -9.65 -7.51
CA PHE A 270 12.31 -9.52 -6.05
C PHE A 270 12.90 -10.77 -5.38
N ALA A 271 12.46 -11.97 -5.78
CA ALA A 271 13.02 -13.24 -5.24
C ALA A 271 14.52 -13.38 -5.47
N LYS A 272 15.07 -12.71 -6.50
CA LYS A 272 16.52 -12.65 -6.76
C LYS A 272 17.22 -11.48 -6.08
N ASN A 273 16.53 -10.70 -5.28
CA ASN A 273 17.00 -9.42 -4.72
C ASN A 273 17.55 -8.47 -5.80
N ASN A 274 16.96 -8.51 -7.00
CA ASN A 274 17.44 -7.75 -8.16
C ASN A 274 16.77 -6.37 -8.30
N ILE A 275 15.74 -6.07 -7.51
CA ILE A 275 15.08 -4.76 -7.48
C ILE A 275 15.32 -4.14 -6.10
N LEU A 276 15.90 -2.94 -6.11
CA LEU A 276 16.01 -2.08 -4.94
C LEU A 276 15.13 -0.83 -5.14
N ILE A 277 14.51 -0.37 -4.08
CA ILE A 277 13.55 0.75 -4.10
C ILE A 277 13.97 1.77 -3.05
N ASP A 278 14.09 3.03 -3.46
CA ASP A 278 14.37 4.13 -2.53
C ASP A 278 13.23 4.30 -1.51
N PRO A 279 13.54 4.52 -0.23
CA PRO A 279 12.52 4.72 0.81
C PRO A 279 11.56 5.91 0.54
N SER A 280 11.94 6.86 -0.31
CA SER A 280 11.07 7.97 -0.71
C SER A 280 9.94 7.55 -1.66
N CYS A 281 10.03 6.38 -2.29
CA CYS A 281 8.98 5.81 -3.15
C CYS A 281 7.88 5.15 -2.31
N ARG A 282 7.17 5.94 -1.52
CA ARG A 282 6.22 5.47 -0.51
C ARG A 282 4.97 4.83 -1.11
N LEU A 283 4.46 5.38 -2.22
CA LEU A 283 3.27 4.86 -2.90
C LEU A 283 3.55 3.51 -3.54
N LEU A 284 4.71 3.36 -4.19
CA LEU A 284 5.13 2.09 -4.75
C LEU A 284 5.33 1.02 -3.66
N ILE A 285 5.99 1.38 -2.55
CA ILE A 285 6.18 0.46 -1.43
C ILE A 285 4.83 0.04 -0.86
N LYS A 286 3.90 0.99 -0.68
CA LYS A 286 2.53 0.72 -0.24
C LYS A 286 1.81 -0.27 -1.18
N ASP A 287 1.89 -0.05 -2.49
CA ASP A 287 1.30 -0.96 -3.47
C ASP A 287 1.87 -2.39 -3.35
N LEU A 288 3.20 -2.52 -3.25
CA LEU A 288 3.86 -3.82 -3.16
C LEU A 288 3.52 -4.59 -1.88
N GLU A 289 3.22 -3.88 -0.80
CA GLU A 289 2.82 -4.46 0.48
C GLU A 289 1.33 -4.81 0.54
N GLN A 290 0.47 -4.00 -0.09
CA GLN A 290 -0.96 -4.03 0.18
C GLN A 290 -1.83 -4.56 -0.98
N VAL A 291 -1.29 -4.58 -2.21
CA VAL A 291 -2.04 -5.12 -3.36
C VAL A 291 -2.25 -6.61 -3.20
N CYS A 292 -3.51 -7.02 -3.20
CA CYS A 292 -3.93 -8.41 -3.06
C CYS A 292 -4.60 -8.92 -4.34
N THR A 293 -4.69 -10.22 -4.49
CA THR A 293 -5.53 -10.86 -5.50
C THR A 293 -6.94 -11.07 -4.96
N LYS A 294 -7.92 -11.05 -5.84
CA LYS A 294 -9.30 -11.44 -5.50
C LYS A 294 -9.33 -12.86 -4.98
N GLU A 295 -10.18 -13.13 -3.99
CA GLU A 295 -10.34 -14.45 -3.43
C GLU A 295 -10.70 -15.48 -4.54
N GLY A 296 -9.99 -16.59 -4.56
CA GLY A 296 -10.16 -17.65 -5.58
C GLY A 296 -9.73 -17.27 -7.01
N SER A 297 -9.10 -16.12 -7.23
CA SER A 297 -8.66 -15.64 -8.54
C SER A 297 -7.15 -15.30 -8.54
N ARG A 298 -6.61 -15.11 -9.75
CA ARG A 298 -5.26 -14.57 -9.97
C ARG A 298 -5.30 -13.08 -10.38
N ASP A 299 -6.48 -12.49 -10.41
CA ASP A 299 -6.65 -11.09 -10.77
C ASP A 299 -6.41 -10.20 -9.54
N ILE A 300 -5.79 -9.05 -9.75
CA ILE A 300 -5.64 -8.04 -8.70
C ILE A 300 -7.02 -7.56 -8.24
N ASP A 301 -7.18 -7.45 -6.93
CA ASP A 301 -8.34 -6.78 -6.36
C ASP A 301 -8.19 -5.26 -6.52
N LYS A 302 -9.04 -4.68 -7.35
CA LYS A 302 -9.10 -3.24 -7.62
C LYS A 302 -10.23 -2.53 -6.86
N SER A 303 -10.73 -3.13 -5.78
CA SER A 303 -11.77 -2.51 -4.94
C SER A 303 -11.24 -1.25 -4.24
N ASN A 304 -9.97 -1.23 -3.86
CA ASN A 304 -9.27 -0.02 -3.41
C ASN A 304 -8.66 0.70 -4.62
N LYS A 305 -9.24 1.86 -4.95
CA LYS A 305 -8.82 2.69 -6.11
C LYS A 305 -7.49 3.40 -5.91
N ASP A 306 -6.98 3.46 -4.68
CA ASP A 306 -5.72 4.14 -4.34
C ASP A 306 -4.52 3.19 -4.42
N LEU A 307 -4.74 1.93 -4.81
CA LEU A 307 -3.71 0.92 -4.92
C LEU A 307 -3.52 0.43 -6.35
N SER A 308 -2.40 -0.18 -6.59
CA SER A 308 -1.92 -0.84 -7.82
C SER A 308 -1.34 0.06 -8.90
N HIS A 309 -1.51 1.37 -8.87
CA HIS A 309 -1.06 2.25 -9.95
C HIS A 309 0.46 2.34 -10.07
N MET A 310 1.18 2.49 -8.97
CA MET A 310 2.65 2.53 -8.98
C MET A 310 3.25 1.17 -9.29
N SER A 311 2.67 0.10 -8.75
CA SER A 311 3.13 -1.26 -9.04
C SER A 311 2.81 -1.69 -10.47
N ASP A 312 1.68 -1.27 -11.04
CA ASP A 312 1.36 -1.46 -12.46
C ASP A 312 2.35 -0.68 -13.34
N ALA A 313 2.65 0.60 -13.01
CA ALA A 313 3.62 1.41 -13.73
C ALA A 313 5.01 0.74 -13.77
N LEU A 314 5.58 0.36 -12.62
CA LEU A 314 6.86 -0.36 -12.57
C LEU A 314 6.78 -1.69 -13.33
N GLY A 315 5.67 -2.40 -13.20
CA GLY A 315 5.43 -3.70 -13.81
C GLY A 315 5.55 -3.72 -15.34
N TYR A 316 5.16 -2.63 -16.03
CA TYR A 316 5.35 -2.51 -17.49
C TYR A 316 6.84 -2.50 -17.86
N GLY A 317 7.67 -1.76 -17.12
CA GLY A 317 9.11 -1.71 -17.35
C GLY A 317 9.81 -3.04 -17.03
N ILE A 318 9.48 -3.62 -15.89
CA ILE A 318 10.10 -4.89 -15.46
C ILE A 318 9.71 -6.05 -16.38
N GLU A 319 8.45 -6.14 -16.80
CA GLU A 319 8.01 -7.18 -17.73
C GLU A 319 8.65 -7.02 -19.12
N TRP A 320 8.92 -5.79 -19.56
CA TRP A 320 9.61 -5.54 -20.82
C TRP A 320 11.08 -6.01 -20.76
N GLU A 321 11.81 -5.63 -19.73
CA GLU A 321 13.25 -5.88 -19.58
C GLU A 321 13.54 -7.33 -19.13
N TYR A 322 12.65 -7.93 -18.32
CA TYR A 322 12.80 -9.26 -17.70
C TYR A 322 11.55 -10.12 -17.90
N PRO A 323 11.15 -10.39 -19.16
CA PRO A 323 9.92 -11.16 -19.41
C PRO A 323 10.06 -12.60 -18.88
N THR A 324 9.02 -13.10 -18.22
CA THR A 324 8.96 -14.48 -17.72
C THR A 324 8.76 -15.50 -18.82
N LEU A 325 8.10 -15.09 -19.91
CA LEU A 325 7.90 -15.90 -21.11
C LEU A 325 8.70 -15.26 -22.25
N ARG A 326 9.85 -15.84 -22.57
CA ARG A 326 10.51 -15.50 -23.85
C ARG A 326 9.65 -16.07 -24.97
N PRO A 327 9.24 -15.28 -25.98
CA PRO A 327 8.63 -15.84 -27.18
C PRO A 327 9.63 -16.83 -27.78
N LYS A 328 9.20 -18.09 -28.00
CA LYS A 328 9.99 -19.03 -28.80
C LYS A 328 10.24 -18.35 -30.14
N ARG A 329 11.49 -18.08 -30.50
CA ARG A 329 11.84 -17.76 -31.87
C ARG A 329 11.44 -18.98 -32.70
N ILE A 330 10.34 -18.87 -33.43
CA ILE A 330 10.03 -19.84 -34.49
C ILE A 330 11.11 -19.59 -35.53
N GLY A 331 12.07 -20.49 -35.59
CA GLY A 331 13.04 -20.49 -36.66
C GLY A 331 12.26 -20.77 -37.95
N VAL A 332 12.19 -19.77 -38.81
CA VAL A 332 11.82 -19.97 -40.20
C VAL A 332 13.01 -20.75 -40.79
N THR A 333 12.87 -22.06 -40.93
CA THR A 333 13.73 -22.85 -41.78
C THR A 333 13.27 -22.55 -43.19
N ASP A 334 14.03 -21.74 -43.92
CA ASP A 334 13.92 -21.66 -45.36
C ASP A 334 14.12 -23.07 -45.97
N ARG A 335 13.05 -23.55 -46.64
CA ARG A 335 13.17 -24.63 -47.60
C ARG A 335 12.89 -24.08 -48.98
#